data_f44ae49550fbc0b7097dc7cca54ff632
#
_entry.id   f44ae49550fbc0b7097dc7cca54ff632
#
_cell.length_a   1.000
_cell.length_b   1.000
_cell.length_c   1.000
_cell.angle_alpha   90.00
_cell.angle_beta   90.00
_cell.angle_gamma   90.00
#
_symmetry.space_group_name_H-M   'P 1'
#
loop_
_entity.id
_entity.type
_entity.pdbx_description
1 polymer ?
#
loop_
_entity_poly.entity_id
_entity_poly.type
_entity_poly.pdbx_seq_one_letter_code
_entity_poly.pdbx_strand_id
1 'polypeptide(L)'
;MITPVILAGGSGTRLWPLSRKSYPKQFADLGQPDTLFQSTVKRLSGKGFRRPVLLTSEDYRFIVTEQMGGAGVLPEAVFIEPAPRDTAPAVLIAALFLQRSDPDGLMLIAPADHAIPDGDAFRAAVNAAKPAAEAGSIVTFGITPDRPETGYGYLELTGNDHPKDAPKPLKSFVEKPNVSRAKQMLASGNFLWNAGIFLVSVRAICDAFEKHAPEMLVPAKAALDGAEQDLGFRRLDKASFAQCSKISLDYAIMEKADNLQVLAFSDGWSDLGDWEALRRITDKDEQGTALVGEATSVDCSDSLLWSATEGQELVGIGLENIIAVAMPDAVLVADRSRVQDVKAAVTAL
;
A
#
# COMPACT_ATOMS: atom_id res chain seq x y z
N MET A 1 -4.28 -18.51 13.11
CA MET A 1 -4.84 -17.14 12.82
C MET A 1 -3.72 -16.27 12.29
N ILE A 2 -4.03 -15.32 11.42
CA ILE A 2 -3.07 -14.43 10.79
C ILE A 2 -3.04 -13.10 11.54
N THR A 3 -1.86 -12.55 11.84
CA THR A 3 -1.69 -11.20 12.41
C THR A 3 -1.46 -10.20 11.28
N PRO A 4 -2.39 -9.25 11.03
CA PRO A 4 -2.15 -8.17 10.08
C PRO A 4 -1.06 -7.23 10.59
N VAL A 5 -0.13 -6.87 9.71
CA VAL A 5 0.89 -5.84 9.93
C VAL A 5 0.62 -4.74 8.92
N ILE A 6 0.05 -3.64 9.39
CA ILE A 6 -0.43 -2.54 8.54
C ILE A 6 0.58 -1.40 8.57
N LEU A 7 1.11 -1.07 7.39
CA LEU A 7 2.09 0.00 7.20
C LEU A 7 1.37 1.29 6.81
N ALA A 8 1.35 2.28 7.70
CA ALA A 8 0.62 3.54 7.55
C ALA A 8 1.53 4.78 7.59
N GLY A 9 2.76 4.67 7.06
CA GLY A 9 3.80 5.71 7.16
C GLY A 9 3.99 6.60 5.93
N GLY A 10 3.39 6.27 4.78
CA GLY A 10 3.57 7.01 3.53
C GLY A 10 2.88 8.39 3.51
N SER A 11 3.51 9.40 2.92
CA SER A 11 2.95 10.76 2.82
C SER A 11 2.00 11.00 1.63
N GLY A 12 2.02 10.13 0.61
CA GLY A 12 1.05 10.08 -0.49
C GLY A 12 0.72 11.41 -1.21
N THR A 13 1.67 12.31 -1.41
CA THR A 13 1.43 13.70 -1.87
C THR A 13 1.04 13.85 -3.35
N ARG A 14 1.04 12.79 -4.16
CA ARG A 14 0.68 12.85 -5.59
C ARG A 14 -0.81 13.10 -5.85
N LEU A 15 -1.67 12.90 -4.85
CA LEU A 15 -3.09 13.27 -4.89
C LEU A 15 -3.33 14.68 -4.33
N TRP A 16 -2.31 15.56 -4.34
CA TRP A 16 -2.54 16.97 -4.01
C TRP A 16 -3.59 17.56 -4.97
N PRO A 17 -4.52 18.41 -4.50
CA PRO A 17 -4.62 19.02 -3.19
C PRO A 17 -5.39 18.19 -2.14
N LEU A 18 -5.93 17.03 -2.48
CA LEU A 18 -6.67 16.16 -1.56
C LEU A 18 -5.74 15.56 -0.49
N SER A 19 -4.59 15.00 -0.92
CA SER A 19 -3.57 14.51 0.01
C SER A 19 -2.48 15.54 0.26
N ARG A 20 -2.02 15.61 1.51
CA ARG A 20 -0.98 16.53 1.97
C ARG A 20 -0.01 15.81 2.87
N LYS A 21 1.16 16.41 3.09
CA LYS A 21 2.14 15.84 4.02
C LYS A 21 1.56 15.66 5.43
N SER A 22 0.72 16.61 5.88
CA SER A 22 0.02 16.54 7.17
C SER A 22 -1.20 15.64 7.17
N TYR A 23 -1.75 15.29 5.99
CA TYR A 23 -2.97 14.49 5.82
C TYR A 23 -2.86 13.60 4.58
N PRO A 24 -2.14 12.46 4.67
CA PRO A 24 -1.90 11.57 3.55
C PRO A 24 -3.16 10.91 3.00
N LYS A 25 -3.06 10.42 1.75
CA LYS A 25 -4.18 9.84 0.99
C LYS A 25 -4.91 8.71 1.72
N GLN A 26 -4.19 7.89 2.50
CA GLN A 26 -4.79 6.77 3.22
C GLN A 26 -5.81 7.19 4.27
N PHE A 27 -5.71 8.42 4.76
CA PHE A 27 -6.63 8.99 5.75
C PHE A 27 -7.65 9.94 5.13
N ALA A 28 -7.45 10.33 3.86
CA ALA A 28 -8.31 11.30 3.17
C ALA A 28 -9.65 10.66 2.75
N ASP A 29 -10.67 11.49 2.68
CA ASP A 29 -11.96 11.14 2.10
C ASP A 29 -11.82 11.11 0.56
N LEU A 30 -11.99 9.92 0.00
CA LEU A 30 -11.95 9.67 -1.44
C LEU A 30 -13.36 9.49 -2.02
N GLY A 31 -14.37 10.11 -1.42
CA GLY A 31 -15.76 9.97 -1.82
C GLY A 31 -16.35 8.58 -1.53
N GLN A 32 -15.73 7.84 -0.61
CA GLN A 32 -16.17 6.53 -0.16
C GLN A 32 -16.58 6.58 1.32
N PRO A 33 -17.45 5.69 1.80
CA PRO A 33 -17.87 5.67 3.21
C PRO A 33 -16.72 5.52 4.21
N ASP A 34 -15.65 4.84 3.80
CA ASP A 34 -14.46 4.59 4.61
C ASP A 34 -13.22 5.13 3.89
N THR A 35 -12.25 5.63 4.65
CA THR A 35 -10.92 5.94 4.12
C THR A 35 -10.19 4.65 3.71
N LEU A 36 -9.12 4.76 2.92
CA LEU A 36 -8.32 3.59 2.53
C LEU A 36 -7.78 2.84 3.76
N PHE A 37 -7.36 3.60 4.76
CA PHE A 37 -6.90 3.04 6.03
C PHE A 37 -8.02 2.27 6.74
N GLN A 38 -9.21 2.87 6.90
CA GLN A 38 -10.36 2.21 7.53
C GLN A 38 -10.79 0.96 6.75
N SER A 39 -10.87 1.05 5.42
CA SER A 39 -11.17 -0.09 4.54
C SER A 39 -10.17 -1.21 4.69
N THR A 40 -8.86 -0.88 4.78
CA THR A 40 -7.79 -1.87 5.01
C THR A 40 -7.93 -2.53 6.38
N VAL A 41 -8.14 -1.75 7.43
CA VAL A 41 -8.31 -2.26 8.80
C VAL A 41 -9.53 -3.18 8.90
N LYS A 42 -10.69 -2.77 8.34
CA LYS A 42 -11.92 -3.59 8.33
C LYS A 42 -11.72 -4.88 7.54
N ARG A 43 -11.11 -4.82 6.34
CA ARG A 43 -10.81 -5.96 5.48
C ARG A 43 -9.92 -6.99 6.16
N LEU A 44 -8.96 -6.54 6.97
CA LEU A 44 -7.99 -7.37 7.70
C LEU A 44 -8.39 -7.61 9.15
N SER A 45 -9.69 -7.58 9.47
CA SER A 45 -10.23 -7.85 10.80
C SER A 45 -11.28 -8.96 10.78
N GLY A 46 -11.68 -9.44 11.97
CA GLY A 46 -12.71 -10.45 12.12
C GLY A 46 -12.20 -11.90 12.00
N LYS A 47 -13.04 -12.79 11.45
CA LYS A 47 -12.74 -14.23 11.42
C LYS A 47 -11.46 -14.54 10.63
N GLY A 48 -10.53 -15.25 11.25
CA GLY A 48 -9.26 -15.64 10.64
C GLY A 48 -8.10 -14.73 10.99
N PHE A 49 -8.37 -13.50 11.43
CA PHE A 49 -7.35 -12.52 11.81
C PHE A 49 -7.26 -12.32 13.33
N ARG A 50 -6.06 -11.98 13.80
CA ARG A 50 -5.80 -11.42 15.13
C ARG A 50 -5.94 -9.89 15.06
N ARG A 51 -5.79 -9.23 16.20
CA ARG A 51 -5.68 -7.76 16.25
C ARG A 51 -4.48 -7.32 15.46
N PRO A 52 -4.59 -6.24 14.65
CA PRO A 52 -3.49 -5.79 13.80
C PRO A 52 -2.37 -5.12 14.61
N VAL A 53 -1.14 -5.28 14.11
CA VAL A 53 0.02 -4.47 14.49
C VAL A 53 0.14 -3.35 13.45
N LEU A 54 0.22 -2.10 13.92
CA LEU A 54 0.36 -0.93 13.06
C LEU A 54 1.73 -0.29 13.22
N LEU A 55 2.26 0.19 12.11
CA LEU A 55 3.47 1.01 12.07
C LEU A 55 3.14 2.33 11.37
N THR A 56 3.41 3.43 12.03
CA THR A 56 3.10 4.77 11.55
C THR A 56 4.12 5.79 12.04
N SER A 57 4.10 6.99 11.46
CA SER A 57 4.96 8.09 11.92
C SER A 57 4.33 8.85 13.10
N GLU A 58 5.16 9.64 13.79
CA GLU A 58 4.74 10.54 14.86
C GLU A 58 3.59 11.46 14.41
N ASP A 59 3.66 11.97 13.19
CA ASP A 59 2.70 12.95 12.66
C ASP A 59 1.29 12.35 12.51
N TYR A 60 1.18 11.03 12.33
CA TYR A 60 -0.11 10.38 12.03
C TYR A 60 -0.69 9.58 13.20
N ARG A 61 -0.03 9.56 14.36
CA ARG A 61 -0.43 8.72 15.51
C ARG A 61 -1.88 8.92 15.96
N PHE A 62 -2.36 10.16 15.99
CA PHE A 62 -3.71 10.46 16.47
C PHE A 62 -4.77 10.11 15.42
N ILE A 63 -4.52 10.41 14.15
CA ILE A 63 -5.46 10.07 13.08
C ILE A 63 -5.59 8.56 12.89
N VAL A 64 -4.50 7.81 13.04
CA VAL A 64 -4.53 6.33 13.06
C VAL A 64 -5.44 5.83 14.17
N THR A 65 -5.31 6.38 15.40
CA THR A 65 -6.15 5.97 16.54
C THR A 65 -7.61 6.34 16.34
N GLU A 66 -7.89 7.55 15.86
CA GLU A 66 -9.24 8.02 15.55
C GLU A 66 -9.92 7.12 14.52
N GLN A 67 -9.26 6.88 13.39
CA GLN A 67 -9.81 6.07 12.32
C GLN A 67 -9.92 4.59 12.66
N MET A 68 -9.02 4.05 13.49
CA MET A 68 -9.18 2.71 14.08
C MET A 68 -10.45 2.62 14.93
N GLY A 69 -10.68 3.63 15.78
CA GLY A 69 -11.90 3.73 16.60
C GLY A 69 -13.15 3.78 15.73
N GLY A 70 -13.16 4.61 14.68
CA GLY A 70 -14.23 4.69 13.68
C GLY A 70 -14.47 3.38 12.93
N ALA A 71 -13.44 2.59 12.70
CA ALA A 71 -13.54 1.26 12.11
C ALA A 71 -14.00 0.17 13.09
N GLY A 72 -14.08 0.47 14.39
CA GLY A 72 -14.45 -0.50 15.44
C GLY A 72 -13.41 -1.58 15.68
N VAL A 73 -12.13 -1.34 15.35
CA VAL A 73 -11.05 -2.32 15.46
C VAL A 73 -10.01 -1.85 16.46
N LEU A 74 -9.63 -2.72 17.40
CA LEU A 74 -8.57 -2.45 18.37
C LEU A 74 -7.25 -3.06 17.88
N PRO A 75 -6.14 -2.31 17.89
CA PRO A 75 -4.82 -2.84 17.54
C PRO A 75 -4.25 -3.72 18.67
N GLU A 76 -3.35 -4.63 18.32
CA GLU A 76 -2.46 -5.32 19.26
C GLU A 76 -1.34 -4.40 19.74
N ALA A 77 -0.78 -3.63 18.79
CA ALA A 77 0.23 -2.62 19.07
C ALA A 77 0.21 -1.55 17.97
N VAL A 78 0.53 -0.32 18.34
CA VAL A 78 0.80 0.79 17.42
C VAL A 78 2.22 1.28 17.66
N PHE A 79 3.11 1.02 16.71
CA PHE A 79 4.50 1.48 16.76
C PHE A 79 4.63 2.83 16.08
N ILE A 80 5.32 3.76 16.75
CA ILE A 80 5.67 5.06 16.21
C ILE A 80 7.11 5.03 15.74
N GLU A 81 7.29 5.18 14.44
CA GLU A 81 8.58 5.30 13.79
C GLU A 81 9.12 6.74 13.97
N PRO A 82 10.30 6.92 14.57
CA PRO A 82 10.83 8.27 14.86
C PRO A 82 11.39 8.99 13.61
N ALA A 83 11.55 8.26 12.49
CA ALA A 83 12.02 8.80 11.22
C ALA A 83 11.60 7.87 10.06
N PRO A 84 11.39 8.41 8.84
CA PRO A 84 11.08 7.58 7.68
C PRO A 84 12.30 6.75 7.26
N ARG A 85 12.14 5.40 7.23
CA ARG A 85 13.19 4.43 6.89
C ARG A 85 12.73 3.42 5.82
N ASP A 86 11.71 3.77 5.03
CA ASP A 86 11.02 2.87 4.10
C ASP A 86 10.45 1.63 4.82
N THR A 87 10.13 0.55 4.12
CA THR A 87 9.29 -0.52 4.69
C THR A 87 10.05 -1.64 5.40
N ALA A 88 11.34 -1.88 5.08
CA ALA A 88 12.07 -3.01 5.67
C ALA A 88 12.25 -2.89 7.20
N PRO A 89 12.68 -1.76 7.79
CA PRO A 89 12.77 -1.63 9.24
C PRO A 89 11.43 -1.80 9.95
N ALA A 90 10.36 -1.25 9.38
CA ALA A 90 9.01 -1.37 9.92
C ALA A 90 8.56 -2.84 10.01
N VAL A 91 8.74 -3.59 8.92
CA VAL A 91 8.40 -5.02 8.89
C VAL A 91 9.26 -5.82 9.86
N LEU A 92 10.56 -5.53 9.95
CA LEU A 92 11.45 -6.20 10.89
C LEU A 92 11.06 -5.95 12.35
N ILE A 93 10.70 -4.72 12.71
CA ILE A 93 10.17 -4.38 14.05
C ILE A 93 8.92 -5.22 14.37
N ALA A 94 7.97 -5.29 13.44
CA ALA A 94 6.75 -6.08 13.63
C ALA A 94 7.06 -7.59 13.76
N ALA A 95 7.96 -8.12 12.94
CA ALA A 95 8.38 -9.51 13.00
C ALA A 95 9.06 -9.85 14.33
N LEU A 96 10.02 -9.04 14.79
CA LEU A 96 10.71 -9.21 16.07
C LEU A 96 9.74 -9.08 17.26
N PHE A 97 8.74 -8.20 17.16
CA PHE A 97 7.69 -8.09 18.19
C PHE A 97 6.85 -9.36 18.26
N LEU A 98 6.36 -9.86 17.12
CA LEU A 98 5.54 -11.07 17.05
C LEU A 98 6.33 -12.34 17.40
N GLN A 99 7.63 -12.39 17.07
CA GLN A 99 8.50 -13.51 17.39
C GLN A 99 8.57 -13.82 18.89
N ARG A 100 8.36 -12.81 19.76
CA ARG A 100 8.39 -12.98 21.23
C ARG A 100 7.24 -13.83 21.74
N SER A 101 6.09 -13.83 21.06
CA SER A 101 4.87 -14.50 21.52
C SER A 101 4.42 -15.65 20.63
N ASP A 102 4.68 -15.57 19.32
CA ASP A 102 4.22 -16.55 18.32
C ASP A 102 5.21 -16.65 17.15
N PRO A 103 6.39 -17.27 17.34
CA PRO A 103 7.44 -17.33 16.31
C PRO A 103 7.02 -18.09 15.05
N ASP A 104 6.06 -19.00 15.14
CA ASP A 104 5.52 -19.77 14.01
C ASP A 104 4.20 -19.20 13.48
N GLY A 105 3.72 -18.10 14.06
CA GLY A 105 2.53 -17.39 13.62
C GLY A 105 2.67 -16.81 12.23
N LEU A 106 1.54 -16.67 11.53
CA LEU A 106 1.49 -15.99 10.24
C LEU A 106 1.29 -14.49 10.42
N MET A 107 2.03 -13.70 9.64
CA MET A 107 1.80 -12.27 9.49
C MET A 107 1.45 -11.91 8.05
N LEU A 108 0.46 -11.01 7.90
CA LEU A 108 0.08 -10.44 6.61
C LEU A 108 0.51 -8.97 6.58
N ILE A 109 1.57 -8.70 5.86
CA ILE A 109 2.12 -7.35 5.68
C ILE A 109 1.31 -6.67 4.58
N ALA A 110 0.70 -5.53 4.88
CA ALA A 110 -0.12 -4.78 3.94
C ALA A 110 0.05 -3.26 4.10
N PRO A 111 0.17 -2.51 2.99
CA PRO A 111 0.09 -1.06 3.03
C PRO A 111 -1.34 -0.61 3.35
N ALA A 112 -1.46 0.53 4.02
CA ALA A 112 -2.74 1.11 4.43
C ALA A 112 -3.46 1.91 3.33
N ASP A 113 -2.82 2.08 2.18
CA ASP A 113 -3.18 3.08 1.17
C ASP A 113 -3.60 2.48 -0.18
N HIS A 114 -3.88 1.17 -0.21
CA HIS A 114 -4.37 0.46 -1.40
C HIS A 114 -5.89 0.30 -1.40
N ALA A 115 -6.51 0.53 -2.56
CA ALA A 115 -7.89 0.17 -2.80
C ALA A 115 -7.99 -1.31 -3.19
N ILE A 116 -8.85 -2.05 -2.50
CA ILE A 116 -9.24 -3.43 -2.81
C ILE A 116 -10.74 -3.50 -2.56
N PRO A 117 -11.57 -3.29 -3.60
CA PRO A 117 -13.03 -3.19 -3.47
C PRO A 117 -13.65 -4.49 -2.95
N ASP A 118 -13.23 -5.65 -3.47
CA ASP A 118 -13.72 -6.95 -3.03
C ASP A 118 -12.87 -7.51 -1.88
N GLY A 119 -13.25 -7.16 -0.66
CA GLY A 119 -12.59 -7.65 0.55
C GLY A 119 -12.80 -9.14 0.80
N ASP A 120 -13.89 -9.75 0.31
CA ASP A 120 -14.17 -11.18 0.49
C ASP A 120 -13.31 -12.00 -0.47
N ALA A 121 -13.20 -11.60 -1.73
CA ALA A 121 -12.28 -12.21 -2.70
C ALA A 121 -10.82 -12.11 -2.21
N PHE A 122 -10.43 -10.97 -1.64
CA PHE A 122 -9.09 -10.81 -1.06
C PHE A 122 -8.87 -11.77 0.13
N ARG A 123 -9.82 -11.88 1.06
CA ARG A 123 -9.72 -12.84 2.17
C ARG A 123 -9.66 -14.28 1.69
N ALA A 124 -10.37 -14.63 0.63
CA ALA A 124 -10.28 -15.94 0.01
C ALA A 124 -8.88 -16.21 -0.55
N ALA A 125 -8.28 -15.24 -1.26
CA ALA A 125 -6.91 -15.32 -1.76
C ALA A 125 -5.88 -15.47 -0.62
N VAL A 126 -6.03 -14.73 0.48
CA VAL A 126 -5.18 -14.87 1.67
C VAL A 126 -5.29 -16.27 2.27
N ASN A 127 -6.51 -16.83 2.33
CA ASN A 127 -6.71 -18.19 2.84
C ASN A 127 -6.09 -19.26 1.90
N ALA A 128 -6.16 -19.07 0.58
CA ALA A 128 -5.53 -19.96 -0.40
C ALA A 128 -3.97 -19.92 -0.31
N ALA A 129 -3.41 -18.75 0.04
CA ALA A 129 -1.98 -18.57 0.23
C ALA A 129 -1.43 -19.19 1.54
N LYS A 130 -2.29 -19.40 2.53
CA LYS A 130 -1.92 -19.79 3.89
C LYS A 130 -1.06 -21.08 3.98
N PRO A 131 -1.38 -22.20 3.29
CA PRO A 131 -0.59 -23.43 3.38
C PRO A 131 0.86 -23.23 2.92
N ALA A 132 1.10 -22.41 1.88
CA ALA A 132 2.45 -22.13 1.39
C ALA A 132 3.25 -21.29 2.40
N ALA A 133 2.60 -20.29 3.03
CA ALA A 133 3.24 -19.48 4.06
C ALA A 133 3.54 -20.30 5.34
N GLU A 134 2.65 -21.22 5.74
CA GLU A 134 2.89 -22.18 6.85
C GLU A 134 4.04 -23.14 6.54
N ALA A 135 4.27 -23.45 5.26
CA ALA A 135 5.41 -24.25 4.80
C ALA A 135 6.72 -23.46 4.69
N GLY A 136 6.75 -22.18 5.08
CA GLY A 136 7.93 -21.31 5.11
C GLY A 136 8.17 -20.48 3.85
N SER A 137 7.23 -20.44 2.90
CA SER A 137 7.33 -19.55 1.74
C SER A 137 6.92 -18.13 2.10
N ILE A 138 7.50 -17.15 1.41
CA ILE A 138 6.99 -15.77 1.37
C ILE A 138 6.03 -15.68 0.19
N VAL A 139 4.73 -15.50 0.46
CA VAL A 139 3.72 -15.41 -0.60
C VAL A 139 3.37 -13.95 -0.85
N THR A 140 3.55 -13.49 -2.09
CA THR A 140 3.06 -12.19 -2.55
C THR A 140 1.80 -12.33 -3.40
N PHE A 141 1.05 -11.23 -3.52
CA PHE A 141 -0.15 -11.16 -4.35
C PHE A 141 0.19 -10.41 -5.65
N GLY A 142 -0.07 -11.08 -6.77
CA GLY A 142 0.28 -10.57 -8.09
C GLY A 142 -0.94 -10.05 -8.84
N ILE A 143 -0.81 -8.86 -9.43
CA ILE A 143 -1.86 -8.19 -10.20
C ILE A 143 -1.55 -8.32 -11.68
N THR A 144 -2.55 -8.66 -12.49
CA THR A 144 -2.39 -8.76 -13.95
C THR A 144 -2.09 -7.37 -14.53
N PRO A 145 -0.95 -7.19 -15.22
CA PRO A 145 -0.59 -5.92 -15.82
C PRO A 145 -1.50 -5.57 -17.00
N ASP A 146 -1.95 -4.31 -17.08
CA ASP A 146 -2.71 -3.75 -18.20
C ASP A 146 -1.92 -2.65 -18.95
N ARG A 147 -0.78 -2.23 -18.42
CA ARG A 147 0.08 -1.18 -18.96
C ARG A 147 1.54 -1.36 -18.52
N PRO A 148 2.52 -0.66 -19.18
CA PRO A 148 3.94 -0.74 -18.77
C PRO A 148 4.23 0.23 -17.60
N GLU A 149 3.74 -0.10 -16.40
CA GLU A 149 3.94 0.71 -15.20
C GLU A 149 5.37 0.62 -14.69
N THR A 150 6.00 1.76 -14.39
CA THR A 150 7.39 1.82 -13.89
C THR A 150 7.49 2.06 -12.38
N GLY A 151 6.37 2.34 -11.75
CA GLY A 151 6.27 2.56 -10.30
C GLY A 151 6.12 1.28 -9.48
N TYR A 152 5.90 0.12 -10.14
CA TYR A 152 5.64 -1.16 -9.48
C TYR A 152 6.78 -2.15 -9.65
N GLY A 153 6.85 -3.11 -8.73
CA GLY A 153 7.61 -4.33 -8.90
C GLY A 153 6.90 -5.30 -9.86
N TYR A 154 7.68 -6.11 -10.56
CA TYR A 154 7.22 -7.13 -11.50
C TYR A 154 7.65 -8.52 -11.02
N LEU A 155 6.70 -9.44 -11.04
CA LEU A 155 6.83 -10.82 -10.59
C LEU A 155 6.88 -11.74 -11.82
N GLU A 156 8.03 -12.31 -12.15
CA GLU A 156 8.17 -13.22 -13.29
C GLU A 156 7.67 -14.62 -12.92
N LEU A 157 6.73 -15.13 -13.70
CA LEU A 157 6.21 -16.48 -13.58
C LEU A 157 7.07 -17.48 -14.37
N THR A 158 7.02 -18.74 -13.99
CA THR A 158 7.69 -19.84 -14.74
C THR A 158 6.98 -20.18 -16.05
N GLY A 159 5.78 -19.64 -16.28
CA GLY A 159 4.94 -19.79 -17.47
C GLY A 159 3.89 -18.71 -17.52
N ASN A 160 2.95 -18.79 -18.45
CA ASN A 160 1.88 -17.78 -18.64
C ASN A 160 0.59 -18.10 -17.85
N ASP A 161 0.64 -19.12 -17.00
CA ASP A 161 -0.51 -19.49 -16.16
C ASP A 161 -0.49 -18.65 -14.87
N HIS A 162 -1.48 -17.78 -14.72
CA HIS A 162 -1.65 -16.93 -13.54
C HIS A 162 -2.28 -17.76 -12.41
N PRO A 163 -1.54 -18.05 -11.31
CA PRO A 163 -1.98 -18.95 -10.24
C PRO A 163 -3.05 -18.28 -9.37
N LYS A 164 -4.31 -18.72 -9.47
CA LYS A 164 -5.44 -18.16 -8.70
C LYS A 164 -5.82 -19.02 -7.48
N ASP A 165 -5.68 -20.33 -7.58
CA ASP A 165 -6.18 -21.28 -6.57
C ASP A 165 -5.13 -21.66 -5.52
N ALA A 166 -3.86 -21.63 -5.90
CA ALA A 166 -2.73 -21.91 -5.00
C ALA A 166 -1.49 -21.14 -5.47
N PRO A 167 -0.64 -20.67 -4.52
CA PRO A 167 0.61 -20.00 -4.88
C PRO A 167 1.55 -20.89 -5.69
N LYS A 168 2.29 -20.29 -6.62
CA LYS A 168 3.36 -20.94 -7.39
C LYS A 168 4.69 -20.21 -7.19
N PRO A 169 5.82 -20.92 -7.27
CA PRO A 169 7.14 -20.31 -7.18
C PRO A 169 7.35 -19.22 -8.23
N LEU A 170 7.97 -18.12 -7.82
CA LEU A 170 8.44 -17.07 -8.72
C LEU A 170 9.75 -17.49 -9.40
N LYS A 171 9.91 -17.05 -10.65
CA LYS A 171 11.19 -17.14 -11.36
C LYS A 171 12.11 -15.99 -10.98
N SER A 172 11.58 -14.76 -10.91
CA SER A 172 12.33 -13.58 -10.49
C SER A 172 11.40 -12.47 -9.99
N PHE A 173 11.96 -11.57 -9.18
CA PHE A 173 11.34 -10.32 -8.76
C PHE A 173 12.15 -9.15 -9.31
N VAL A 174 11.52 -8.14 -9.90
CA VAL A 174 12.18 -6.97 -10.49
C VAL A 174 11.48 -5.71 -10.00
N GLU A 175 12.13 -4.93 -9.15
CA GLU A 175 11.56 -3.69 -8.60
C GLU A 175 11.75 -2.53 -9.57
N LYS A 176 10.68 -1.83 -9.88
CA LYS A 176 10.64 -0.57 -10.66
C LYS A 176 11.51 -0.56 -11.93
N PRO A 177 11.17 -1.39 -12.94
CA PRO A 177 11.91 -1.44 -14.18
C PRO A 177 11.82 -0.11 -14.95
N ASN A 178 12.77 0.15 -15.83
CA ASN A 178 12.63 1.24 -16.79
C ASN A 178 11.53 0.98 -17.81
N VAL A 179 11.08 2.02 -18.51
CA VAL A 179 9.95 1.97 -19.48
C VAL A 179 10.14 0.89 -20.55
N SER A 180 11.36 0.75 -21.11
CA SER A 180 11.64 -0.25 -22.14
C SER A 180 11.45 -1.67 -21.60
N ARG A 181 11.98 -1.94 -20.42
CA ARG A 181 11.85 -3.25 -19.75
C ARG A 181 10.40 -3.53 -19.35
N ALA A 182 9.68 -2.53 -18.83
CA ALA A 182 8.26 -2.67 -18.48
C ALA A 182 7.40 -3.03 -19.70
N LYS A 183 7.66 -2.42 -20.87
CA LYS A 183 6.98 -2.78 -22.13
C LYS A 183 7.27 -4.21 -22.57
N GLN A 184 8.52 -4.67 -22.44
CA GLN A 184 8.89 -6.05 -22.75
C GLN A 184 8.20 -7.05 -21.82
N MET A 185 8.19 -6.77 -20.53
CA MET A 185 7.52 -7.60 -19.52
C MET A 185 6.00 -7.70 -19.76
N LEU A 186 5.34 -6.58 -20.07
CA LEU A 186 3.93 -6.58 -20.43
C LEU A 186 3.67 -7.44 -21.68
N ALA A 187 4.47 -7.28 -22.73
CA ALA A 187 4.31 -8.01 -23.99
C ALA A 187 4.57 -9.52 -23.86
N SER A 188 5.40 -9.95 -22.91
CA SER A 188 5.71 -11.37 -22.70
C SER A 188 4.56 -12.17 -22.06
N GLY A 189 3.66 -11.51 -21.33
CA GLY A 189 2.48 -12.11 -20.70
C GLY A 189 2.76 -13.02 -19.49
N ASN A 190 4.02 -13.19 -19.09
CA ASN A 190 4.42 -14.03 -17.95
C ASN A 190 4.85 -13.22 -16.72
N PHE A 191 4.42 -11.97 -16.60
CA PHE A 191 4.65 -11.13 -15.44
C PHE A 191 3.36 -10.68 -14.79
N LEU A 192 3.40 -10.54 -13.46
CA LEU A 192 2.38 -9.86 -12.66
C LEU A 192 3.02 -8.64 -12.01
N TRP A 193 2.21 -7.62 -11.67
CA TRP A 193 2.67 -6.56 -10.77
C TRP A 193 2.67 -7.04 -9.32
N ASN A 194 3.65 -6.62 -8.55
CA ASN A 194 3.67 -6.82 -7.11
C ASN A 194 2.67 -5.89 -6.42
N ALA A 195 1.70 -6.46 -5.72
CA ALA A 195 0.76 -5.67 -4.92
C ALA A 195 1.39 -5.05 -3.66
N GLY A 196 2.63 -5.41 -3.30
CA GLY A 196 3.25 -4.98 -2.05
C GLY A 196 2.59 -5.55 -0.79
N ILE A 197 1.85 -6.64 -0.93
CA ILE A 197 1.20 -7.38 0.16
C ILE A 197 1.87 -8.74 0.26
N PHE A 198 2.24 -9.14 1.49
CA PHE A 198 2.98 -10.38 1.71
C PHE A 198 2.40 -11.19 2.88
N LEU A 199 2.14 -12.48 2.64
CA LEU A 199 1.79 -13.44 3.68
C LEU A 199 3.00 -14.33 3.95
N VAL A 200 3.44 -14.40 5.21
CA VAL A 200 4.66 -15.11 5.59
C VAL A 200 4.58 -15.53 7.06
N SER A 201 5.28 -16.60 7.46
CA SER A 201 5.47 -16.89 8.87
C SER A 201 6.48 -15.92 9.50
N VAL A 202 6.29 -15.62 10.79
CA VAL A 202 7.21 -14.76 11.56
C VAL A 202 8.64 -15.30 11.50
N ARG A 203 8.81 -16.61 11.61
CA ARG A 203 10.11 -17.29 11.48
C ARG A 203 10.73 -17.02 10.11
N ALA A 204 10.00 -17.30 9.02
CA ALA A 204 10.54 -17.20 7.67
C ALA A 204 10.99 -15.78 7.31
N ILE A 205 10.26 -14.74 7.77
CA ILE A 205 10.70 -13.35 7.52
C ILE A 205 11.90 -12.96 8.38
N CYS A 206 11.99 -13.43 9.63
CA CYS A 206 13.17 -13.20 10.47
C CYS A 206 14.42 -13.88 9.87
N ASP A 207 14.29 -15.13 9.43
CA ASP A 207 15.37 -15.89 8.76
C ASP A 207 15.82 -15.18 7.46
N ALA A 208 14.85 -14.61 6.70
CA ALA A 208 15.16 -13.85 5.50
C ALA A 208 15.94 -12.56 5.82
N PHE A 209 15.61 -11.84 6.89
CA PHE A 209 16.39 -10.69 7.34
C PHE A 209 17.78 -11.10 7.82
N GLU A 210 17.90 -12.21 8.56
CA GLU A 210 19.20 -12.74 9.00
C GLU A 210 20.10 -13.09 7.82
N LYS A 211 19.53 -13.66 6.77
CA LYS A 211 20.26 -14.06 5.56
C LYS A 211 20.62 -12.89 4.64
N HIS A 212 19.71 -11.93 4.42
CA HIS A 212 19.81 -10.94 3.35
C HIS A 212 20.06 -9.49 3.81
N ALA A 213 19.80 -9.18 5.09
CA ALA A 213 19.99 -7.85 5.69
C ALA A 213 20.40 -7.94 7.19
N PRO A 214 21.43 -8.75 7.53
CA PRO A 214 21.81 -9.03 8.93
C PRO A 214 22.20 -7.76 9.71
N GLU A 215 22.70 -6.73 9.02
CA GLU A 215 23.09 -5.45 9.61
C GLU A 215 21.90 -4.70 10.25
N MET A 216 20.67 -5.03 9.86
CA MET A 216 19.47 -4.38 10.40
C MET A 216 18.99 -5.00 11.71
N LEU A 217 19.39 -6.24 12.03
CA LEU A 217 18.86 -6.98 13.19
C LEU A 217 19.21 -6.32 14.52
N VAL A 218 20.47 -5.95 14.69
CA VAL A 218 20.94 -5.36 15.96
C VAL A 218 20.26 -4.01 16.23
N PRO A 219 20.26 -3.04 15.30
CA PRO A 219 19.61 -1.75 15.55
C PRO A 219 18.08 -1.86 15.65
N ALA A 220 17.42 -2.73 14.88
CA ALA A 220 15.96 -2.93 14.98
C ALA A 220 15.58 -3.55 16.32
N LYS A 221 16.33 -4.56 16.79
CA LYS A 221 16.11 -5.17 18.11
C LYS A 221 16.32 -4.14 19.21
N ALA A 222 17.39 -3.36 19.18
CA ALA A 222 17.65 -2.31 20.15
C ALA A 222 16.55 -1.23 20.14
N ALA A 223 16.06 -0.83 18.95
CA ALA A 223 14.96 0.11 18.83
C ALA A 223 13.65 -0.41 19.44
N LEU A 224 13.37 -1.71 19.29
CA LEU A 224 12.20 -2.35 19.87
C LEU A 224 12.34 -2.57 21.38
N ASP A 225 13.52 -2.97 21.87
CA ASP A 225 13.78 -3.21 23.29
C ASP A 225 13.79 -1.90 24.10
N GLY A 226 14.25 -0.81 23.49
CA GLY A 226 14.21 0.54 24.07
C GLY A 226 12.90 1.29 23.82
N ALA A 227 11.88 0.64 23.28
CA ALA A 227 10.63 1.31 22.99
C ALA A 227 9.88 1.72 24.26
N GLU A 228 9.44 2.97 24.33
CA GLU A 228 8.68 3.54 25.43
C GLU A 228 7.16 3.46 25.16
N GLN A 229 6.38 3.18 26.20
CA GLN A 229 4.92 3.28 26.12
C GLN A 229 4.47 4.71 26.44
N ASP A 230 3.72 5.30 25.52
CA ASP A 230 3.15 6.63 25.67
C ASP A 230 1.75 6.69 25.07
N LEU A 231 0.73 6.98 25.89
CA LEU A 231 -0.68 7.10 25.47
C LEU A 231 -1.21 5.89 24.65
N GLY A 232 -0.74 4.69 24.93
CA GLY A 232 -1.11 3.47 24.22
C GLY A 232 -0.27 3.18 22.97
N PHE A 233 0.65 4.08 22.60
CA PHE A 233 1.64 3.88 21.55
C PHE A 233 2.91 3.25 22.09
N ARG A 234 3.67 2.59 21.19
CA ARG A 234 5.04 2.12 21.43
C ARG A 234 5.97 2.97 20.59
N ARG A 235 6.64 3.93 21.23
CA ARG A 235 7.62 4.79 20.58
C ARG A 235 8.95 4.07 20.48
N LEU A 236 9.39 3.76 19.27
CA LEU A 236 10.69 3.11 19.05
C LEU A 236 11.84 4.03 19.51
N ASP A 237 12.91 3.45 20.06
CA ASP A 237 14.09 4.22 20.41
C ASP A 237 14.69 4.90 19.19
N LYS A 238 14.77 6.23 19.24
CA LYS A 238 15.17 7.07 18.10
C LYS A 238 16.62 6.82 17.67
N ALA A 239 17.52 6.64 18.63
CA ALA A 239 18.95 6.51 18.34
C ALA A 239 19.24 5.18 17.65
N SER A 240 18.65 4.09 18.14
CA SER A 240 18.81 2.76 17.58
C SER A 240 18.08 2.65 16.22
N PHE A 241 16.85 3.16 16.10
CA PHE A 241 16.11 3.12 14.84
C PHE A 241 16.78 3.91 13.72
N ALA A 242 17.46 5.01 14.07
CA ALA A 242 18.23 5.82 13.11
C ALA A 242 19.40 5.05 12.48
N GLN A 243 19.86 3.96 13.10
CA GLN A 243 20.92 3.10 12.56
C GLN A 243 20.41 2.05 11.57
N CYS A 244 19.09 1.81 11.51
CA CYS A 244 18.53 0.93 10.49
C CYS A 244 18.71 1.54 9.10
N SER A 245 19.08 0.72 8.12
CA SER A 245 19.21 1.12 6.73
C SER A 245 17.88 1.64 6.20
N LYS A 246 17.91 2.74 5.44
CA LYS A 246 16.73 3.24 4.75
C LYS A 246 16.55 2.48 3.44
N ILE A 247 15.69 1.45 3.46
CA ILE A 247 15.48 0.56 2.31
C ILE A 247 14.08 -0.06 2.35
N SER A 248 13.46 -0.30 1.19
CA SER A 248 12.20 -1.03 1.13
C SER A 248 12.39 -2.52 1.37
N LEU A 249 11.33 -3.19 1.80
CA LEU A 249 11.29 -4.64 1.97
C LEU A 249 11.59 -5.36 0.65
N ASP A 250 11.12 -4.79 -0.46
CA ASP A 250 11.33 -5.33 -1.80
C ASP A 250 12.81 -5.45 -2.13
N TYR A 251 13.58 -4.38 -1.95
CA TYR A 251 15.03 -4.37 -2.19
C TYR A 251 15.83 -5.11 -1.12
N ALA A 252 15.40 -5.04 0.15
CA ALA A 252 16.14 -5.68 1.23
C ALA A 252 16.03 -7.22 1.17
N ILE A 253 14.85 -7.72 0.87
CA ILE A 253 14.48 -9.13 1.00
C ILE A 253 13.94 -9.71 -0.31
N MET A 254 12.88 -9.12 -0.92
CA MET A 254 12.10 -9.79 -1.96
C MET A 254 12.88 -10.05 -3.25
N GLU A 255 13.78 -9.16 -3.65
CA GLU A 255 14.66 -9.38 -4.81
C GLU A 255 15.73 -10.46 -4.58
N LYS A 256 15.98 -10.84 -3.31
CA LYS A 256 17.07 -11.76 -2.92
C LYS A 256 16.58 -13.12 -2.42
N ALA A 257 15.32 -13.18 -1.95
CA ALA A 257 14.77 -14.40 -1.37
C ALA A 257 14.50 -15.45 -2.46
N ASP A 258 14.83 -16.71 -2.14
CA ASP A 258 14.71 -17.88 -3.02
C ASP A 258 13.43 -18.71 -2.75
N ASN A 259 12.66 -18.35 -1.71
CA ASN A 259 11.42 -19.02 -1.29
C ASN A 259 10.16 -18.20 -1.61
N LEU A 260 10.23 -17.30 -2.59
CA LEU A 260 9.07 -16.49 -3.02
C LEU A 260 8.08 -17.32 -3.82
N GLN A 261 6.80 -17.14 -3.50
CA GLN A 261 5.68 -17.63 -4.27
C GLN A 261 4.70 -16.50 -4.57
N VAL A 262 3.91 -16.63 -5.62
CA VAL A 262 2.88 -15.68 -6.00
C VAL A 262 1.52 -16.33 -6.11
N LEU A 263 0.49 -15.65 -5.63
CA LEU A 263 -0.91 -15.92 -5.94
C LEU A 263 -1.47 -14.75 -6.74
N ALA A 264 -2.09 -15.01 -7.90
CA ALA A 264 -2.69 -13.96 -8.72
C ALA A 264 -3.99 -13.46 -8.07
N PHE A 265 -4.09 -12.15 -7.92
CA PHE A 265 -5.26 -11.45 -7.40
C PHE A 265 -5.46 -10.15 -8.19
N SER A 266 -6.52 -10.05 -8.98
CA SER A 266 -6.72 -8.91 -9.89
C SER A 266 -8.08 -8.21 -9.71
N ASP A 267 -8.82 -8.50 -8.63
CA ASP A 267 -10.18 -8.01 -8.44
C ASP A 267 -10.21 -6.55 -7.95
N GLY A 268 -9.99 -5.62 -8.89
CA GLY A 268 -10.12 -4.18 -8.65
C GLY A 268 -9.01 -3.53 -7.82
N TRP A 269 -7.88 -4.20 -7.61
CA TRP A 269 -6.76 -3.61 -6.87
C TRP A 269 -6.21 -2.36 -7.55
N SER A 270 -5.92 -1.34 -6.74
CA SER A 270 -5.19 -0.14 -7.15
C SER A 270 -4.36 0.39 -5.98
N ASP A 271 -3.14 0.83 -6.27
CA ASP A 271 -2.32 1.56 -5.29
C ASP A 271 -2.73 3.02 -5.12
N LEU A 272 -3.66 3.52 -5.95
CA LEU A 272 -4.09 4.92 -6.00
C LEU A 272 -2.91 5.90 -5.96
N GLY A 273 -1.92 5.62 -6.80
CA GLY A 273 -0.65 6.35 -6.82
C GLY A 273 -0.76 7.80 -7.31
N ASP A 274 -1.78 8.12 -8.10
CA ASP A 274 -2.03 9.42 -8.69
C ASP A 274 -3.51 9.64 -9.05
N TRP A 275 -3.86 10.81 -9.58
CA TRP A 275 -5.20 11.17 -9.99
C TRP A 275 -5.74 10.33 -11.16
N GLU A 276 -4.88 9.84 -12.06
CA GLU A 276 -5.32 8.96 -13.13
C GLU A 276 -5.69 7.57 -12.59
N ALA A 277 -4.97 7.07 -11.58
CA ALA A 277 -5.33 5.83 -10.89
C ALA A 277 -6.69 5.95 -10.20
N LEU A 278 -6.96 7.09 -9.57
CA LEU A 278 -8.26 7.39 -8.94
C LEU A 278 -9.38 7.48 -9.98
N ARG A 279 -9.15 8.20 -11.09
CA ARG A 279 -10.11 8.28 -12.21
C ARG A 279 -10.47 6.89 -12.77
N ARG A 280 -9.51 5.96 -12.86
CA ARG A 280 -9.77 4.61 -13.39
C ARG A 280 -10.77 3.83 -12.58
N ILE A 281 -10.77 3.99 -11.26
CA ILE A 281 -11.68 3.27 -10.35
C ILE A 281 -12.98 4.01 -10.08
N THR A 282 -13.10 5.28 -10.52
CA THR A 282 -14.31 6.09 -10.40
C THR A 282 -15.24 5.81 -11.58
N ASP A 283 -16.55 5.75 -11.34
CA ASP A 283 -17.57 5.62 -12.37
C ASP A 283 -17.48 6.77 -13.38
N LYS A 284 -17.70 6.45 -14.65
CA LYS A 284 -17.58 7.39 -15.77
C LYS A 284 -18.86 7.42 -16.56
N ASP A 285 -19.15 8.60 -17.13
CA ASP A 285 -20.19 8.75 -18.15
C ASP A 285 -19.80 8.09 -19.49
N GLU A 286 -20.69 8.16 -20.47
CA GLU A 286 -20.49 7.59 -21.83
C GLU A 286 -19.31 8.22 -22.56
N GLN A 287 -18.89 9.43 -22.21
CA GLN A 287 -17.75 10.17 -22.77
C GLN A 287 -16.44 9.89 -22.01
N GLY A 288 -16.47 9.01 -21.01
CA GLY A 288 -15.28 8.66 -20.21
C GLY A 288 -14.91 9.68 -19.14
N THR A 289 -15.78 10.65 -18.84
CA THR A 289 -15.58 11.65 -17.79
C THR A 289 -16.10 11.16 -16.45
N ALA A 290 -15.27 11.27 -15.40
CA ALA A 290 -15.63 10.96 -14.03
C ALA A 290 -16.00 12.23 -13.27
N LEU A 291 -17.11 12.20 -12.54
CA LEU A 291 -17.60 13.30 -11.71
C LEU A 291 -17.67 12.87 -10.25
N VAL A 292 -17.14 13.66 -9.33
CA VAL A 292 -17.17 13.38 -7.90
C VAL A 292 -17.53 14.65 -7.13
N GLY A 293 -18.48 14.52 -6.18
CA GLY A 293 -19.02 15.64 -5.42
C GLY A 293 -19.91 16.54 -6.27
N GLU A 294 -19.97 17.83 -5.94
CA GLU A 294 -20.75 18.82 -6.71
C GLU A 294 -19.98 19.24 -7.96
N ALA A 295 -20.06 18.40 -9.01
CA ALA A 295 -19.35 18.60 -10.26
C ALA A 295 -20.28 18.36 -11.47
N THR A 296 -20.21 19.25 -12.46
CA THR A 296 -21.00 19.20 -13.69
C THR A 296 -20.11 19.27 -14.91
N SER A 297 -20.38 18.43 -15.93
CA SER A 297 -19.67 18.44 -17.21
C SER A 297 -20.60 18.80 -18.36
N VAL A 298 -20.10 19.65 -19.27
CA VAL A 298 -20.78 20.00 -20.53
C VAL A 298 -19.75 19.80 -21.66
N ASP A 299 -20.04 18.90 -22.60
CA ASP A 299 -19.16 18.58 -23.74
C ASP A 299 -17.72 18.22 -23.30
N CYS A 300 -17.57 17.50 -22.17
CA CYS A 300 -16.29 17.03 -21.69
C CYS A 300 -16.05 15.56 -22.08
N SER A 301 -14.78 15.17 -22.26
CA SER A 301 -14.38 13.78 -22.51
C SER A 301 -13.13 13.41 -21.75
N ASP A 302 -13.00 12.11 -21.40
CA ASP A 302 -11.81 11.52 -20.80
C ASP A 302 -11.21 12.29 -19.61
N SER A 303 -12.03 12.99 -18.85
CA SER A 303 -11.63 13.93 -17.79
C SER A 303 -12.05 13.45 -16.40
N LEU A 304 -11.53 14.09 -15.36
CA LEU A 304 -11.98 13.97 -13.97
C LEU A 304 -12.30 15.37 -13.44
N LEU A 305 -13.52 15.56 -12.97
CA LEU A 305 -13.92 16.75 -12.21
C LEU A 305 -14.26 16.32 -10.80
N TRP A 306 -13.50 16.80 -9.83
CA TRP A 306 -13.63 16.44 -8.42
C TRP A 306 -13.84 17.68 -7.57
N SER A 307 -15.01 17.83 -6.98
CA SER A 307 -15.27 18.84 -5.95
C SER A 307 -15.36 18.17 -4.59
N ALA A 308 -14.46 18.52 -3.69
CA ALA A 308 -14.42 17.98 -2.32
C ALA A 308 -15.07 18.94 -1.29
N THR A 309 -15.75 19.99 -1.75
CA THR A 309 -16.31 21.04 -0.88
C THR A 309 -17.82 21.10 -1.07
N GLU A 310 -18.56 20.86 -0.02
CA GLU A 310 -20.02 21.04 0.00
C GLU A 310 -20.37 22.49 -0.33
N GLY A 311 -21.33 22.69 -1.24
CA GLY A 311 -21.77 24.00 -1.69
C GLY A 311 -20.84 24.70 -2.70
N GLN A 312 -19.81 23.99 -3.20
CA GLN A 312 -18.92 24.49 -4.26
C GLN A 312 -19.11 23.67 -5.54
N GLU A 313 -19.86 24.18 -6.50
CA GLU A 313 -20.02 23.57 -7.82
C GLU A 313 -18.76 23.74 -8.66
N LEU A 314 -18.23 22.62 -9.21
CA LEU A 314 -17.15 22.61 -10.19
C LEU A 314 -17.71 22.31 -11.59
N VAL A 315 -17.73 23.30 -12.47
CA VAL A 315 -18.27 23.14 -13.83
C VAL A 315 -17.13 23.04 -14.85
N GLY A 316 -17.11 21.97 -15.63
CA GLY A 316 -16.22 21.79 -16.77
C GLY A 316 -16.97 21.95 -18.08
N ILE A 317 -16.46 22.71 -19.03
CA ILE A 317 -17.09 22.93 -20.34
C ILE A 317 -16.04 22.71 -21.44
N GLY A 318 -16.31 21.77 -22.37
CA GLY A 318 -15.47 21.51 -23.53
C GLY A 318 -14.07 21.00 -23.17
N LEU A 319 -13.92 20.30 -22.04
CA LEU A 319 -12.63 19.78 -21.55
C LEU A 319 -12.36 18.39 -22.10
N GLU A 320 -11.11 18.13 -22.48
CA GLU A 320 -10.62 16.85 -22.94
C GLU A 320 -9.30 16.50 -22.24
N ASN A 321 -9.21 15.27 -21.70
CA ASN A 321 -8.00 14.80 -20.99
C ASN A 321 -7.56 15.66 -19.80
N ILE A 322 -8.49 16.21 -19.05
CA ILE A 322 -8.21 17.11 -17.92
C ILE A 322 -8.54 16.44 -16.59
N ILE A 323 -7.67 16.64 -15.63
CA ILE A 323 -7.94 16.43 -14.20
C ILE A 323 -8.15 17.80 -13.56
N ALA A 324 -9.34 18.05 -13.05
CA ALA A 324 -9.68 19.27 -12.30
C ALA A 324 -10.18 18.88 -10.91
N VAL A 325 -9.53 19.39 -9.89
CA VAL A 325 -9.82 19.09 -8.48
C VAL A 325 -9.96 20.38 -7.70
N ALA A 326 -11.10 20.58 -7.08
CA ALA A 326 -11.39 21.74 -6.24
C ALA A 326 -11.50 21.31 -4.78
N MET A 327 -10.67 21.94 -3.93
CA MET A 327 -10.68 21.85 -2.47
C MET A 327 -10.97 23.22 -1.90
N PRO A 328 -11.33 23.36 -0.60
CA PRO A 328 -11.64 24.65 0.01
C PRO A 328 -10.52 25.70 -0.11
N ASP A 329 -9.27 25.26 -0.16
CA ASP A 329 -8.07 26.09 -0.07
C ASP A 329 -7.13 25.97 -1.28
N ALA A 330 -7.40 25.06 -2.22
CA ALA A 330 -6.56 24.86 -3.39
C ALA A 330 -7.32 24.23 -4.56
N VAL A 331 -6.91 24.57 -5.77
CA VAL A 331 -7.43 23.97 -7.01
C VAL A 331 -6.26 23.42 -7.81
N LEU A 332 -6.42 22.20 -8.31
CA LEU A 332 -5.53 21.58 -9.29
C LEU A 332 -6.24 21.52 -10.64
N VAL A 333 -5.58 21.97 -11.70
CA VAL A 333 -5.96 21.67 -13.08
C VAL A 333 -4.72 21.17 -13.80
N ALA A 334 -4.81 19.98 -14.36
CA ALA A 334 -3.68 19.34 -15.01
C ALA A 334 -4.13 18.54 -16.24
N ASP A 335 -3.27 18.46 -17.24
CA ASP A 335 -3.39 17.46 -18.29
C ASP A 335 -3.24 16.07 -17.68
N ARG A 336 -4.13 15.13 -18.04
CA ARG A 336 -4.18 13.77 -17.52
C ARG A 336 -2.85 13.01 -17.72
N SER A 337 -2.17 13.25 -18.84
CA SER A 337 -0.88 12.63 -19.13
C SER A 337 0.27 13.14 -18.23
N ARG A 338 0.05 14.24 -17.52
CA ARG A 338 1.05 14.92 -16.70
C ARG A 338 0.79 14.85 -15.19
N VAL A 339 -0.13 14.01 -14.73
CA VAL A 339 -0.47 13.90 -13.30
C VAL A 339 0.72 13.50 -12.41
N GLN A 340 1.75 12.87 -12.95
CA GLN A 340 2.99 12.57 -12.22
C GLN A 340 3.77 13.84 -11.85
N ASP A 341 3.60 14.94 -12.60
CA ASP A 341 4.27 16.21 -12.35
C ASP A 341 3.69 16.97 -11.15
N VAL A 342 2.52 16.57 -10.65
CA VAL A 342 1.90 17.14 -9.44
C VAL A 342 2.90 17.15 -8.26
N LYS A 343 3.72 16.10 -8.11
CA LYS A 343 4.75 16.07 -7.07
C LYS A 343 5.78 17.20 -7.21
N ALA A 344 6.17 17.53 -8.43
CA ALA A 344 7.11 18.63 -8.68
C ALA A 344 6.46 20.00 -8.39
N ALA A 345 5.19 20.16 -8.77
CA ALA A 345 4.43 21.38 -8.47
C ALA A 345 4.29 21.60 -6.95
N VAL A 346 3.95 20.55 -6.19
CA VAL A 346 3.86 20.61 -4.71
C VAL A 346 5.21 20.95 -4.05
N THR A 347 6.32 20.56 -4.66
CA THR A 347 7.66 20.89 -4.13
C THR A 347 8.01 22.36 -4.36
N ALA A 348 7.39 23.00 -5.34
CA ALA A 348 7.58 24.42 -5.66
C ALA A 348 6.70 25.37 -4.81
N LEU A 349 5.66 24.82 -4.16
CA LEU A 349 4.79 25.54 -3.19
C LEU A 349 5.42 25.58 -1.80
#